data_c4a95c7f5d054562bc4c9521f56c2573
#
_entry.id   c4a95c7f5d054562bc4c9521f56c2573
#
_cell.length_a   1.000
_cell.length_b   1.000
_cell.length_c   1.000
_cell.angle_alpha   90.00
_cell.angle_beta   90.00
_cell.angle_gamma   90.00
#
_symmetry.space_group_name_H-M   'P 1'
#
loop_
_entity.id
_entity.type
_entity.pdbx_description
1 polymer ?
#
loop_
_entity_poly.entity_id
_entity_poly.type
_entity_poly.pdbx_seq_one_letter_code
_entity_poly.pdbx_strand_id
1 'polypeptide(L)'
;MNAQTTHSIRTSTNPTTDPQFLGPEAGQQAGGEEPGKGNSVCGLDQNGSELHRYFSVARGALISVRSNGVTLCRQVDDEWKVLSRKKAECSLAQWVANKKAALSSLARWQLDVEELPSLQELMAWNEDGICETPTGHRVEPDGTGPDGVPSWLRALRLI
;
A
#
# COMPACT_ATOMS: atom_id res chain seq x y z
N MET A 1 -34.74 47.56 14.27
CA MET A 1 -34.81 47.91 12.84
C MET A 1 -34.81 46.62 12.06
N ASN A 2 -35.93 46.38 11.41
CA ASN A 2 -36.25 45.18 10.61
C ASN A 2 -35.46 45.13 9.30
N ALA A 3 -35.14 43.96 8.82
CA ALA A 3 -35.29 43.62 7.41
C ALA A 3 -35.33 42.12 7.25
N GLN A 4 -36.52 41.62 6.98
CA GLN A 4 -36.81 40.33 6.36
C GLN A 4 -36.59 40.44 4.84
N THR A 5 -36.16 39.36 4.21
CA THR A 5 -36.40 39.11 2.78
C THR A 5 -36.32 37.60 2.53
N THR A 6 -37.42 36.98 2.51
CA THR A 6 -38.30 36.29 1.55
C THR A 6 -37.65 35.42 0.46
N HIS A 7 -37.99 34.15 0.54
CA HIS A 7 -38.41 33.11 -0.43
C HIS A 7 -38.07 33.28 -1.93
N SER A 8 -37.57 32.20 -2.49
CA SER A 8 -38.11 31.72 -3.75
C SER A 8 -37.93 30.20 -3.93
N ILE A 9 -39.06 29.52 -3.84
CA ILE A 9 -39.28 28.13 -4.25
C ILE A 9 -39.46 28.13 -5.76
N ARG A 10 -38.77 27.26 -6.48
CA ARG A 10 -39.16 26.83 -7.84
C ARG A 10 -39.27 25.32 -7.91
N THR A 11 -40.49 24.88 -7.85
CA THR A 11 -40.98 23.59 -8.36
C THR A 11 -40.98 23.65 -9.89
N SER A 12 -40.50 22.60 -10.53
CA SER A 12 -40.83 22.30 -11.92
C SER A 12 -41.04 20.82 -12.12
N THR A 13 -42.23 20.54 -12.54
CA THR A 13 -42.90 19.30 -12.81
C THR A 13 -42.38 18.60 -14.08
N ASN A 14 -42.52 17.26 -14.07
CA ASN A 14 -42.41 16.32 -15.19
C ASN A 14 -43.29 16.69 -16.40
N PRO A 15 -43.04 16.11 -17.60
CA PRO A 15 -43.94 15.03 -17.99
C PRO A 15 -43.27 13.79 -18.60
N THR A 16 -43.90 12.67 -18.32
CA THR A 16 -43.96 11.37 -18.95
C THR A 16 -44.23 11.42 -20.47
N THR A 17 -43.51 10.64 -21.24
CA THR A 17 -44.07 10.01 -22.45
C THR A 17 -43.23 8.82 -22.86
N ASP A 18 -43.82 7.63 -22.71
CA ASP A 18 -43.48 6.41 -23.44
C ASP A 18 -44.10 6.49 -24.87
N PRO A 19 -43.50 5.93 -25.93
CA PRO A 19 -44.08 4.72 -26.41
C PRO A 19 -43.10 3.62 -26.91
N GLN A 20 -43.51 2.41 -26.72
CA GLN A 20 -43.07 1.14 -27.28
C GLN A 20 -42.78 1.20 -28.78
N PHE A 21 -41.71 0.50 -29.21
CA PHE A 21 -41.64 -0.07 -30.53
C PHE A 21 -40.94 -1.44 -30.51
N LEU A 22 -41.68 -2.40 -31.05
CA LEU A 22 -41.32 -3.81 -31.21
C LEU A 22 -40.25 -4.00 -32.30
N GLY A 23 -39.41 -5.07 -32.11
CA GLY A 23 -38.33 -5.56 -32.92
C GLY A 23 -38.67 -5.89 -34.42
N PRO A 24 -37.85 -6.63 -35.14
CA PRO A 24 -37.16 -7.88 -34.80
C PRO A 24 -35.72 -8.05 -35.37
N GLU A 25 -35.09 -9.13 -34.89
CA GLU A 25 -34.19 -10.09 -35.53
C GLU A 25 -32.84 -9.74 -36.15
N ALA A 26 -31.88 -10.54 -35.70
CA ALA A 26 -30.81 -11.25 -36.41
C ALA A 26 -29.67 -10.44 -37.06
N GLY A 27 -28.51 -10.63 -36.53
CA GLY A 27 -27.24 -10.31 -37.18
C GLY A 27 -26.06 -10.74 -36.32
N GLN A 28 -25.58 -11.93 -36.60
CA GLN A 28 -24.32 -12.49 -36.08
C GLN A 28 -23.12 -11.59 -36.39
N GLN A 29 -22.15 -11.71 -35.50
CA GLN A 29 -20.72 -11.78 -35.78
C GLN A 29 -19.84 -10.64 -35.28
N ALA A 30 -18.75 -11.18 -34.80
CA ALA A 30 -17.41 -10.67 -34.65
C ALA A 30 -17.16 -9.97 -33.31
N GLY A 31 -16.66 -10.71 -32.37
CA GLY A 31 -15.33 -10.77 -31.85
C GLY A 31 -14.60 -9.44 -31.87
N GLY A 32 -14.77 -8.66 -30.81
CA GLY A 32 -13.91 -7.59 -30.43
C GLY A 32 -13.54 -7.84 -28.98
N GLU A 33 -12.57 -8.71 -28.75
CA GLU A 33 -11.83 -8.73 -27.48
C GLU A 33 -11.14 -7.37 -27.36
N GLU A 34 -11.73 -6.47 -26.62
CA GLU A 34 -10.95 -5.39 -26.04
C GLU A 34 -10.02 -6.01 -25.00
N PRO A 35 -8.70 -5.91 -25.18
CA PRO A 35 -7.78 -6.29 -24.12
C PRO A 35 -7.96 -5.29 -23.00
N GLY A 36 -8.71 -5.69 -21.99
CA GLY A 36 -8.74 -5.02 -20.71
C GLY A 36 -7.30 -4.83 -20.27
N LYS A 37 -6.84 -3.58 -20.26
CA LYS A 37 -5.60 -3.15 -19.65
C LYS A 37 -5.70 -3.31 -18.14
N GLY A 38 -5.83 -4.52 -17.68
CA GLY A 38 -5.43 -4.95 -16.37
C GLY A 38 -3.94 -5.17 -16.44
N ASN A 39 -3.16 -4.13 -16.20
CA ASN A 39 -1.73 -4.24 -16.03
C ASN A 39 -1.46 -4.98 -14.71
N SER A 40 -1.71 -6.29 -14.71
CA SER A 40 -1.20 -7.19 -13.68
C SER A 40 0.30 -7.37 -13.94
N VAL A 41 1.07 -6.34 -13.60
CA VAL A 41 2.55 -6.34 -13.66
C VAL A 41 3.15 -7.20 -12.55
N CYS A 42 2.31 -7.95 -11.83
CA CYS A 42 2.70 -8.62 -10.58
C CYS A 42 3.55 -9.89 -10.76
N GLY A 43 3.58 -10.51 -11.95
CA GLY A 43 4.23 -11.83 -12.11
C GLY A 43 5.71 -11.81 -12.44
N LEU A 44 6.20 -10.82 -13.17
CA LEU A 44 7.57 -10.82 -13.71
C LEU A 44 8.62 -10.22 -12.76
N ASP A 45 8.20 -9.36 -11.85
CA ASP A 45 9.12 -8.66 -10.94
C ASP A 45 9.44 -9.44 -9.67
N GLN A 46 8.58 -10.38 -9.32
CA GLN A 46 8.76 -11.24 -8.15
C GLN A 46 9.65 -12.47 -8.40
N ASN A 47 10.00 -12.76 -9.65
CA ASN A 47 10.74 -13.97 -10.04
C ASN A 47 12.22 -13.97 -9.62
N GLY A 48 12.77 -12.86 -9.11
CA GLY A 48 14.09 -12.85 -8.50
C GLY A 48 14.06 -13.44 -7.10
N SER A 49 15.09 -14.20 -6.70
CA SER A 49 15.26 -14.62 -5.31
C SER A 49 15.43 -13.39 -4.40
N GLU A 50 14.90 -13.46 -3.18
CA GLU A 50 15.13 -12.44 -2.18
C GLU A 50 16.57 -12.46 -1.71
N LEU A 51 17.27 -11.34 -1.81
CA LEU A 51 18.63 -11.15 -1.32
C LEU A 51 18.64 -10.59 0.09
N HIS A 52 17.75 -9.63 0.34
CA HIS A 52 17.64 -8.93 1.62
C HIS A 52 16.20 -8.51 1.86
N ARG A 53 15.78 -8.58 3.14
CA ARG A 53 14.53 -7.99 3.64
C ARG A 53 14.87 -7.08 4.80
N TYR A 54 14.12 -5.98 4.95
CA TYR A 54 14.26 -5.09 6.09
C TYR A 54 13.02 -4.20 6.24
N PHE A 55 12.81 -3.71 7.43
CA PHE A 55 11.77 -2.71 7.71
C PHE A 55 12.32 -1.30 7.52
N SER A 56 11.62 -0.50 6.75
CA SER A 56 11.94 0.92 6.51
C SER A 56 11.05 1.82 7.37
N VAL A 57 11.57 2.35 8.46
CA VAL A 57 10.85 3.33 9.31
C VAL A 57 10.44 4.56 8.50
N ALA A 58 11.30 5.04 7.60
CA ALA A 58 11.01 6.20 6.78
C ALA A 58 9.78 6.00 5.88
N ARG A 59 9.41 4.74 5.56
CA ARG A 59 8.28 4.40 4.70
C ARG A 59 7.13 3.71 5.44
N GLY A 60 7.33 3.29 6.68
CA GLY A 60 6.38 2.45 7.40
C GLY A 60 6.09 1.15 6.64
N ALA A 61 7.11 0.47 6.13
CA ALA A 61 6.92 -0.63 5.18
C ALA A 61 8.05 -1.65 5.21
N LEU A 62 7.75 -2.89 4.86
CA LEU A 62 8.75 -3.90 4.53
C LEU A 62 9.31 -3.66 3.13
N ILE A 63 10.60 -3.80 3.00
CA ILE A 63 11.35 -3.69 1.75
C ILE A 63 12.00 -5.03 1.44
N SER A 64 11.83 -5.52 0.22
CA SER A 64 12.48 -6.72 -0.30
C SER A 64 13.36 -6.37 -1.50
N VAL A 65 14.64 -6.71 -1.41
CA VAL A 65 15.64 -6.51 -2.49
C VAL A 65 15.81 -7.84 -3.21
N ARG A 66 15.53 -7.87 -4.52
CA ARG A 66 15.52 -9.07 -5.35
C ARG A 66 16.76 -9.19 -6.21
N SER A 67 17.17 -10.44 -6.50
CA SER A 67 18.37 -10.75 -7.32
C SER A 67 18.28 -10.27 -8.78
N ASN A 68 17.09 -9.97 -9.26
CA ASN A 68 16.85 -9.43 -10.61
C ASN A 68 16.99 -7.88 -10.71
N GLY A 69 17.44 -7.21 -9.65
CA GLY A 69 17.60 -5.75 -9.64
C GLY A 69 16.32 -4.98 -9.30
N VAL A 70 15.30 -5.67 -8.79
CA VAL A 70 14.05 -5.06 -8.34
C VAL A 70 14.05 -4.88 -6.83
N THR A 71 13.49 -3.79 -6.35
CA THR A 71 13.16 -3.56 -4.95
C THR A 71 11.65 -3.51 -4.83
N LEU A 72 11.09 -4.33 -3.96
CA LEU A 72 9.67 -4.37 -3.65
C LEU A 72 9.41 -3.68 -2.30
N CYS A 73 8.17 -3.24 -2.11
CA CYS A 73 7.67 -2.63 -0.89
C CYS A 73 6.31 -3.24 -0.55
N ARG A 74 6.06 -3.52 0.73
CA ARG A 74 4.77 -3.94 1.26
C ARG A 74 4.42 -3.11 2.48
N GLN A 75 3.26 -2.47 2.47
CA GLN A 75 2.66 -1.80 3.61
C GLN A 75 1.71 -2.76 4.35
N VAL A 76 1.15 -2.30 5.47
CA VAL A 76 0.16 -3.05 6.25
C VAL A 76 -1.02 -3.44 5.35
N ASP A 77 -1.40 -4.73 5.42
CA ASP A 77 -2.49 -5.34 4.64
C ASP A 77 -2.42 -5.15 3.12
N ASP A 78 -1.25 -4.75 2.62
CA ASP A 78 -1.02 -4.54 1.19
C ASP A 78 -0.25 -5.72 0.58
N GLU A 79 -0.35 -5.85 -0.75
CA GLU A 79 0.48 -6.75 -1.53
C GLU A 79 1.85 -6.13 -1.82
N TRP A 80 2.82 -6.97 -2.23
CA TRP A 80 4.11 -6.50 -2.67
C TRP A 80 4.00 -5.69 -3.97
N LYS A 81 4.46 -4.44 -3.94
CA LYS A 81 4.50 -3.51 -5.07
C LYS A 81 5.93 -3.17 -5.45
N VAL A 82 6.18 -2.94 -6.73
CA VAL A 82 7.51 -2.50 -7.18
C VAL A 82 7.78 -1.09 -6.68
N LEU A 83 8.80 -0.96 -5.84
CA LEU A 83 9.27 0.33 -5.34
C LEU A 83 10.28 0.97 -6.29
N SER A 84 11.22 0.19 -6.79
CA SER A 84 12.25 0.68 -7.72
C SER A 84 12.91 -0.47 -8.48
N ARG A 85 13.52 -0.12 -9.61
CA ARG A 85 14.35 -1.02 -10.41
C ARG A 85 15.78 -0.47 -10.49
N LYS A 86 16.72 -1.37 -10.69
CA LYS A 86 18.10 -1.03 -11.01
C LYS A 86 18.14 -0.15 -12.28
N LYS A 87 18.91 0.92 -12.25
CA LYS A 87 19.14 1.75 -13.45
C LYS A 87 19.96 0.98 -14.49
N ALA A 88 19.76 1.30 -15.76
CA ALA A 88 20.45 0.63 -16.86
C ALA A 88 21.99 0.77 -16.76
N GLU A 89 22.47 1.94 -16.37
CA GLU A 89 23.89 2.27 -16.27
C GLU A 89 24.60 1.57 -15.11
N CYS A 90 23.85 1.04 -14.14
CA CYS A 90 24.39 0.36 -12.97
C CYS A 90 24.49 -1.15 -13.24
N SER A 91 25.64 -1.78 -13.06
CA SER A 91 25.74 -3.23 -13.10
C SER A 91 24.95 -3.86 -11.94
N LEU A 92 24.48 -5.11 -12.10
CA LEU A 92 23.77 -5.81 -11.04
C LEU A 92 24.67 -5.97 -9.79
N ALA A 93 25.92 -6.31 -9.97
CA ALA A 93 26.86 -6.47 -8.87
C ALA A 93 27.04 -5.17 -8.07
N GLN A 94 27.23 -4.06 -8.77
CA GLN A 94 27.35 -2.75 -8.11
C GLN A 94 26.05 -2.35 -7.39
N TRP A 95 24.91 -2.61 -7.99
CA TRP A 95 23.60 -2.34 -7.37
C TRP A 95 23.41 -3.15 -6.09
N VAL A 96 23.73 -4.46 -6.11
CA VAL A 96 23.65 -5.33 -4.92
C VAL A 96 24.61 -4.84 -3.84
N ALA A 97 25.86 -4.50 -4.20
CA ALA A 97 26.84 -3.96 -3.25
C ALA A 97 26.34 -2.67 -2.59
N ASN A 98 25.76 -1.76 -3.35
CA ASN A 98 25.19 -0.51 -2.83
C ASN A 98 24.00 -0.80 -1.88
N LYS A 99 23.14 -1.76 -2.21
CA LYS A 99 22.04 -2.17 -1.33
C LYS A 99 22.56 -2.77 -0.02
N LYS A 100 23.54 -3.67 -0.11
CA LYS A 100 24.18 -4.27 1.07
C LYS A 100 24.85 -3.21 1.97
N ALA A 101 25.55 -2.25 1.38
CA ALA A 101 26.14 -1.13 2.14
C ALA A 101 25.11 -0.28 2.85
N ALA A 102 23.95 -0.02 2.22
CA ALA A 102 22.86 0.71 2.86
C ALA A 102 22.25 -0.05 4.06
N LEU A 103 22.23 -1.38 4.02
CA LEU A 103 21.72 -2.19 5.16
C LEU A 103 22.60 -2.10 6.39
N SER A 104 23.90 -1.90 6.24
CA SER A 104 24.83 -1.80 7.40
C SER A 104 24.59 -0.57 8.28
N SER A 105 23.82 0.40 7.80
CA SER A 105 23.41 1.58 8.58
C SER A 105 22.07 1.42 9.31
N LEU A 106 21.37 0.31 9.10
CA LEU A 106 20.09 0.04 9.76
C LEU A 106 20.30 -0.56 11.14
N ALA A 107 19.39 -0.26 12.06
CA ALA A 107 19.34 -0.91 13.35
C ALA A 107 19.01 -2.41 13.18
N ARG A 108 19.55 -3.25 14.05
CA ARG A 108 19.41 -4.71 13.97
C ARG A 108 17.95 -5.14 13.87
N TRP A 109 17.08 -4.57 14.71
CA TRP A 109 15.67 -4.90 14.70
C TRP A 109 14.98 -4.67 13.34
N GLN A 110 15.43 -3.67 12.56
CA GLN A 110 14.89 -3.42 11.21
C GLN A 110 15.20 -4.53 10.23
N LEU A 111 16.28 -5.27 10.45
CA LEU A 111 16.70 -6.41 9.64
C LEU A 111 16.00 -7.71 10.08
N ASP A 112 15.56 -7.77 11.32
CA ASP A 112 14.94 -8.95 11.92
C ASP A 112 13.41 -8.97 11.74
N VAL A 113 12.79 -7.89 11.22
CA VAL A 113 11.36 -7.84 10.92
C VAL A 113 11.04 -8.65 9.66
N GLU A 114 10.30 -9.74 9.83
CA GLU A 114 9.87 -10.61 8.74
C GLU A 114 8.46 -10.25 8.22
N GLU A 115 7.57 -9.82 9.13
CA GLU A 115 6.18 -9.50 8.82
C GLU A 115 5.73 -8.20 9.51
N LEU A 116 4.69 -7.58 8.97
CA LEU A 116 4.02 -6.44 9.59
C LEU A 116 2.78 -6.95 10.35
N PRO A 117 2.42 -6.29 11.46
CA PRO A 117 1.13 -6.53 12.09
C PRO A 117 0.00 -6.20 11.12
N SER A 118 -1.12 -6.88 11.27
CA SER A 118 -2.35 -6.58 10.53
C SER A 118 -2.96 -5.25 10.97
N LEU A 119 -3.79 -4.67 10.12
CA LEU A 119 -4.55 -3.47 10.48
C LEU A 119 -5.44 -3.71 11.72
N GLN A 120 -6.01 -4.92 11.83
CA GLN A 120 -6.84 -5.29 12.97
C GLN A 120 -6.06 -5.28 14.29
N GLU A 121 -4.83 -5.82 14.32
CA GLU A 121 -3.96 -5.78 15.50
C GLU A 121 -3.59 -4.34 15.87
N LEU A 122 -3.26 -3.52 14.87
CA LEU A 122 -2.92 -2.11 15.09
C LEU A 122 -4.10 -1.32 15.67
N MET A 123 -5.31 -1.58 15.21
CA MET A 123 -6.52 -0.97 15.74
C MET A 123 -6.77 -1.40 17.19
N ALA A 124 -6.67 -2.71 17.48
CA ALA A 124 -6.84 -3.23 18.83
C ALA A 124 -5.81 -2.61 19.79
N TRP A 125 -4.55 -2.53 19.42
CA TRP A 125 -3.51 -1.90 20.25
C TRP A 125 -3.78 -0.41 20.51
N ASN A 126 -4.31 0.30 19.52
CA ASN A 126 -4.67 1.70 19.71
C ASN A 126 -5.87 1.88 20.64
N GLU A 127 -6.87 0.99 20.56
CA GLU A 127 -8.05 1.00 21.44
C GLU A 127 -7.70 0.59 22.88
N ASP A 128 -6.85 -0.43 23.04
CA ASP A 128 -6.43 -0.94 24.34
C ASP A 128 -5.43 -0.01 25.06
N GLY A 129 -4.86 0.97 24.34
CA GLY A 129 -3.81 1.84 24.88
C GLY A 129 -2.49 1.11 25.17
N ILE A 130 -2.30 -0.10 24.64
CA ILE A 130 -1.09 -0.91 24.80
C ILE A 130 -0.73 -1.46 23.42
N CYS A 131 0.47 -1.12 22.94
CA CYS A 131 1.00 -1.57 21.67
C CYS A 131 2.20 -2.49 21.88
N GLU A 132 2.57 -3.25 20.87
CA GLU A 132 3.85 -3.97 20.84
C GLU A 132 4.90 -3.19 20.05
N THR A 133 6.17 -3.45 20.35
CA THR A 133 7.30 -3.04 19.51
C THR A 133 7.62 -4.14 18.50
N PRO A 134 8.38 -3.85 17.43
CA PRO A 134 8.92 -4.88 16.53
C PRO A 134 9.73 -5.99 17.21
N THR A 135 10.19 -5.76 18.43
CA THR A 135 10.95 -6.71 19.25
C THR A 135 10.09 -7.41 20.31
N GLY A 136 8.76 -7.21 20.29
CA GLY A 136 7.79 -7.90 21.16
C GLY A 136 7.64 -7.31 22.56
N HIS A 137 8.16 -6.10 22.85
CA HIS A 137 7.91 -5.43 24.10
C HIS A 137 6.57 -4.72 24.10
N ARG A 138 5.81 -4.82 25.19
CA ARG A 138 4.55 -4.10 25.35
C ARG A 138 4.83 -2.70 25.89
N VAL A 139 4.30 -1.70 25.20
CA VAL A 139 4.51 -0.28 25.47
C VAL A 139 3.23 0.51 25.22
N GLU A 140 3.18 1.76 25.61
CA GLU A 140 2.12 2.68 25.17
C GLU A 140 2.18 2.88 23.65
N PRO A 141 1.06 3.25 22.99
CA PRO A 141 1.01 3.44 21.54
C PRO A 141 2.11 4.34 20.98
N ASP A 142 2.43 5.42 21.65
CA ASP A 142 3.51 6.36 21.34
C ASP A 142 4.85 6.03 22.05
N GLY A 143 4.88 4.89 22.75
CA GLY A 143 6.00 4.48 23.59
C GLY A 143 7.20 3.92 22.83
N THR A 144 8.22 3.57 23.60
CA THR A 144 9.47 2.96 23.13
C THR A 144 9.86 1.86 24.10
N GLY A 145 10.28 0.72 23.59
CA GLY A 145 10.72 -0.40 24.40
C GLY A 145 12.03 -0.12 25.15
N PRO A 146 12.40 -1.00 26.10
CA PRO A 146 13.64 -0.86 26.86
C PRO A 146 14.90 -0.98 26.00
N ASP A 147 14.78 -1.54 24.82
CA ASP A 147 15.82 -1.66 23.79
C ASP A 147 15.90 -0.46 22.84
N GLY A 148 15.11 0.59 23.09
CA GLY A 148 15.05 1.78 22.26
C GLY A 148 14.24 1.63 20.96
N VAL A 149 13.54 0.50 20.78
CA VAL A 149 12.71 0.24 19.62
C VAL A 149 11.32 0.87 19.83
N PRO A 150 10.82 1.69 18.88
CA PRO A 150 9.51 2.32 19.00
C PRO A 150 8.37 1.29 18.91
N SER A 151 7.18 1.67 19.39
CA SER A 151 5.97 0.91 19.14
C SER A 151 5.73 0.72 17.64
N TRP A 152 4.97 -0.30 17.26
CA TRP A 152 4.57 -0.51 15.88
C TRP A 152 3.82 0.70 15.28
N LEU A 153 2.95 1.35 16.07
CA LEU A 153 2.22 2.53 15.60
C LEU A 153 3.16 3.68 15.23
N ARG A 154 4.20 3.92 16.02
CA ARG A 154 5.25 4.90 15.70
C ARG A 154 6.15 4.44 14.55
N ALA A 155 6.59 3.18 14.57
CA ALA A 155 7.46 2.62 13.52
C ALA A 155 6.79 2.70 12.13
N LEU A 156 5.48 2.46 12.08
CA LEU A 156 4.65 2.56 10.87
C LEU A 156 4.23 4.00 10.53
N ARG A 157 4.51 4.98 11.41
CA ARG A 157 4.16 6.38 11.25
C ARG A 157 2.65 6.64 11.21
N LEU A 158 1.90 5.88 11.98
CA LEU A 158 0.46 6.02 12.12
C LEU A 158 0.08 7.06 13.17
N ILE A 159 1.02 7.38 14.05
CA ILE A 159 0.93 8.44 15.07
C ILE A 159 2.24 9.22 15.12
#